data_8bf5ee6fd7698a96379633298c45c246
#
_entry.id   8bf5ee6fd7698a96379633298c45c246
#
_cell.length_a   1.000
_cell.length_b   1.000
_cell.length_c   1.000
_cell.angle_alpha   90.00
_cell.angle_beta   90.00
_cell.angle_gamma   90.00
#
_symmetry.space_group_name_H-M   'P 1'
#
loop_
_entity.id
_entity.type
_entity.pdbx_description
1 polymer ?
#
loop_
_entity_poly.entity_id
_entity_poly.type
_entity_poly.pdbx_seq_one_letter_code
_entity_poly.pdbx_strand_id
1 'polypeptide(L)'
;MPVIHEPLGPGLTRVWEVGDVLFSARTAYQEVLIGRTAQGVSLFCDRERQSTEASQLLYHEALMVPALLLADRVRRVLVIGSSEGVACELALAAGAEVVDHVDIDEQAVRACAEHLPYGYTTADLAGAERGSGPVRLSYEDGWAFLAAAEERGDTYDVVVIDLPDENTDPGAQHNRLYGTDFLGRCARLLAPGGVVTCQAGCPTLWRNETLLASWRRFREVFGTVLYFGSDEHEWAFLSGRADVVEEPGALVARRFGERGSKAVTLDAETVLAGATPPYSLRRNTGPVQ
;
A
#
# COMPACT_ATOMS: atom_id res chain seq x y z
N MET A 1 11.61 -20.29 -21.69
CA MET A 1 11.23 -19.60 -20.44
C MET A 1 10.13 -18.62 -20.81
N PRO A 2 9.03 -18.55 -20.07
CA PRO A 2 8.02 -17.55 -20.33
C PRO A 2 8.57 -16.15 -20.10
N VAL A 3 8.05 -15.19 -20.85
CA VAL A 3 8.46 -13.79 -20.80
C VAL A 3 7.23 -12.94 -20.52
N ILE A 4 7.33 -12.04 -19.54
CA ILE A 4 6.28 -11.07 -19.24
C ILE A 4 6.72 -9.71 -19.79
N HIS A 5 5.84 -9.09 -20.55
CA HIS A 5 5.98 -7.71 -21.01
C HIS A 5 5.15 -6.80 -20.11
N GLU A 6 5.81 -6.17 -19.14
CA GLU A 6 5.18 -5.23 -18.21
C GLU A 6 5.10 -3.85 -18.85
N PRO A 7 3.89 -3.29 -19.06
CA PRO A 7 3.75 -1.95 -19.59
C PRO A 7 4.11 -0.92 -18.50
N LEU A 8 5.04 -0.02 -18.77
CA LEU A 8 5.41 1.06 -17.84
C LEU A 8 4.83 2.42 -18.23
N GLY A 9 4.28 2.53 -19.44
CA GLY A 9 3.73 3.75 -20.00
C GLY A 9 3.75 3.73 -21.53
N PRO A 10 3.27 4.79 -22.20
CA PRO A 10 3.24 4.85 -23.66
C PRO A 10 4.63 4.63 -24.28
N GLY A 11 4.79 3.55 -25.04
CA GLY A 11 6.04 3.22 -25.72
C GLY A 11 7.16 2.67 -24.84
N LEU A 12 6.90 2.39 -23.56
CA LEU A 12 7.89 1.84 -22.63
C LEU A 12 7.39 0.53 -22.03
N THR A 13 8.20 -0.51 -22.13
CA THR A 13 7.90 -1.84 -21.64
C THR A 13 9.13 -2.42 -20.95
N ARG A 14 8.93 -2.96 -19.75
CA ARG A 14 9.92 -3.79 -19.06
C ARG A 14 9.70 -5.25 -19.44
N VAL A 15 10.78 -5.99 -19.63
CA VAL A 15 10.74 -7.42 -19.98
C VAL A 15 11.26 -8.22 -18.80
N TRP A 16 10.46 -9.18 -18.34
CA TRP A 16 10.83 -10.12 -17.29
C TRP A 16 10.98 -11.53 -17.89
N GLU A 17 12.13 -12.11 -17.68
CA GLU A 17 12.35 -13.54 -17.90
C GLU A 17 11.89 -14.28 -16.67
N VAL A 18 10.92 -15.18 -16.83
CA VAL A 18 10.39 -16.00 -15.74
C VAL A 18 10.93 -17.42 -15.91
N GLY A 19 11.64 -17.90 -14.90
CA GLY A 19 12.14 -19.28 -14.86
C GLY A 19 11.01 -20.26 -14.53
N ASP A 20 11.04 -20.81 -13.32
CA ASP A 20 9.99 -21.71 -12.86
C ASP A 20 8.71 -20.92 -12.56
N VAL A 21 7.62 -21.28 -13.18
CA VAL A 21 6.27 -20.80 -12.85
C VAL A 21 5.75 -21.66 -11.70
N LEU A 22 5.54 -21.05 -10.53
CA LEU A 22 5.06 -21.72 -9.33
C LEU A 22 3.52 -21.76 -9.28
N PHE A 23 2.89 -20.69 -9.79
CA PHE A 23 1.44 -20.56 -9.88
C PHE A 23 1.07 -19.71 -11.10
N SER A 24 0.00 -20.07 -11.77
CA SER A 24 -0.60 -19.25 -12.84
C SER A 24 -2.08 -19.55 -12.96
N ALA A 25 -2.91 -18.54 -12.78
CA ALA A 25 -4.36 -18.66 -12.93
C ALA A 25 -4.99 -17.33 -13.33
N ARG A 26 -6.18 -17.41 -13.96
CA ARG A 26 -7.07 -16.27 -14.07
C ARG A 26 -8.13 -16.39 -12.98
N THR A 27 -8.14 -15.43 -12.07
CA THR A 27 -9.16 -15.31 -11.02
C THR A 27 -10.42 -14.63 -11.58
N ALA A 28 -11.37 -14.33 -10.72
CA ALA A 28 -12.53 -13.53 -11.10
C ALA A 28 -12.16 -12.06 -11.40
N TYR A 29 -10.98 -11.60 -10.95
CA TYR A 29 -10.57 -10.20 -10.96
C TYR A 29 -9.36 -9.91 -11.84
N GLN A 30 -8.39 -10.84 -11.96
CA GLN A 30 -7.10 -10.59 -12.59
C GLN A 30 -6.41 -11.88 -13.06
N GLU A 31 -5.39 -11.74 -13.91
CA GLU A 31 -4.44 -12.82 -14.20
C GLU A 31 -3.34 -12.79 -13.12
N VAL A 32 -3.19 -13.87 -12.36
CA VAL A 32 -2.15 -14.00 -11.34
C VAL A 32 -1.07 -14.96 -11.83
N LEU A 33 0.19 -14.53 -11.76
CA LEU A 33 1.35 -15.38 -12.00
C LEU A 33 2.37 -15.20 -10.87
N ILE A 34 2.81 -16.30 -10.28
CA ILE A 34 3.93 -16.33 -9.34
C ILE A 34 5.02 -17.19 -9.96
N GLY A 35 6.23 -16.64 -10.04
CA GLY A 35 7.35 -17.35 -10.66
C GLY A 35 8.70 -16.78 -10.27
N ARG A 36 9.77 -17.51 -10.63
CA ARG A 36 11.14 -17.11 -10.31
C ARG A 36 11.67 -16.16 -11.38
N THR A 37 12.16 -15.02 -10.96
CA THR A 37 12.85 -14.04 -11.81
C THR A 37 14.27 -13.79 -11.28
N ALA A 38 15.00 -12.88 -11.91
CA ALA A 38 16.29 -12.40 -11.40
C ALA A 38 16.20 -11.70 -10.01
N GLN A 39 14.96 -11.31 -9.59
CA GLN A 39 14.69 -10.70 -8.28
C GLN A 39 14.08 -11.69 -7.26
N GLY A 40 14.26 -12.99 -7.47
CA GLY A 40 13.69 -14.04 -6.64
C GLY A 40 12.26 -14.39 -7.03
N VAL A 41 11.48 -14.95 -6.11
CA VAL A 41 10.06 -15.24 -6.33
C VAL A 41 9.30 -13.92 -6.47
N SER A 42 8.55 -13.81 -7.55
CA SER A 42 7.89 -12.56 -7.96
C SER A 42 6.42 -12.80 -8.27
N LEU A 43 5.57 -11.86 -7.84
CA LEU A 43 4.13 -11.81 -8.10
C LEU A 43 3.85 -10.84 -9.23
N PHE A 44 3.06 -11.28 -10.20
CA PHE A 44 2.52 -10.48 -11.30
C PHE A 44 1.00 -10.58 -11.31
N CYS A 45 0.33 -9.43 -11.42
CA CYS A 45 -1.10 -9.33 -11.65
C CYS A 45 -1.34 -8.58 -12.96
N ASP A 46 -2.12 -9.16 -13.89
CA ASP A 46 -2.37 -8.61 -15.22
C ASP A 46 -1.09 -8.16 -15.96
N ARG A 47 0.00 -8.95 -15.80
CA ARG A 47 1.36 -8.74 -16.33
C ARG A 47 2.13 -7.58 -15.69
N GLU A 48 1.60 -6.92 -14.70
CA GLU A 48 2.30 -5.90 -13.91
C GLU A 48 2.90 -6.53 -12.67
N ARG A 49 4.18 -6.22 -12.40
CA ARG A 49 4.86 -6.69 -11.21
C ARG A 49 4.29 -6.03 -9.96
N GLN A 50 3.73 -6.83 -9.08
CA GLN A 50 3.22 -6.36 -7.78
C GLN A 50 4.33 -6.40 -6.72
N SER A 51 4.98 -7.54 -6.56
CA SER A 51 6.09 -7.66 -5.61
C SER A 51 7.15 -8.65 -6.06
N THR A 52 8.34 -8.57 -5.46
CA THR A 52 9.45 -9.52 -5.64
C THR A 52 10.13 -9.78 -4.31
N GLU A 53 10.71 -10.97 -4.16
CA GLU A 53 11.46 -11.35 -2.96
C GLU A 53 12.55 -10.33 -2.59
N ALA A 54 13.24 -9.77 -3.60
CA ALA A 54 14.34 -8.83 -3.40
C ALA A 54 13.87 -7.44 -2.93
N SER A 55 12.67 -6.98 -3.26
CA SER A 55 12.24 -5.59 -3.02
C SER A 55 10.99 -5.43 -2.15
N GLN A 56 10.29 -6.52 -1.84
CA GLN A 56 9.01 -6.43 -1.14
C GLN A 56 9.12 -5.77 0.24
N LEU A 57 10.18 -6.08 1.02
CA LEU A 57 10.32 -5.49 2.35
C LEU A 57 10.58 -3.98 2.27
N LEU A 58 11.44 -3.55 1.35
CA LEU A 58 11.70 -2.14 1.10
C LEU A 58 10.41 -1.38 0.73
N TYR A 59 9.60 -1.97 -0.15
CA TYR A 59 8.31 -1.40 -0.55
C TYR A 59 7.35 -1.28 0.64
N HIS A 60 7.14 -2.38 1.35
CA HIS A 60 6.16 -2.42 2.44
C HIS A 60 6.59 -1.57 3.64
N GLU A 61 7.89 -1.51 3.98
CA GLU A 61 8.37 -0.59 5.01
C GLU A 61 8.19 0.87 4.59
N ALA A 62 8.43 1.21 3.33
CA ALA A 62 8.21 2.56 2.82
C ALA A 62 6.72 2.97 2.81
N LEU A 63 5.80 2.04 2.54
CA LEU A 63 4.35 2.26 2.66
C LEU A 63 3.92 2.43 4.12
N MET A 64 4.39 1.55 5.00
CA MET A 64 3.86 1.38 6.34
C MET A 64 4.55 2.26 7.39
N VAL A 65 5.88 2.26 7.44
CA VAL A 65 6.61 2.88 8.56
C VAL A 65 6.35 4.37 8.68
N PRO A 66 6.38 5.20 7.62
CA PRO A 66 6.06 6.62 7.72
C PRO A 66 4.64 6.87 8.22
N ALA A 67 3.67 6.07 7.78
CA ALA A 67 2.27 6.17 8.20
C ALA A 67 2.08 5.80 9.68
N LEU A 68 2.68 4.68 10.12
CA LEU A 68 2.64 4.22 11.50
C LEU A 68 3.30 5.22 12.47
N LEU A 69 4.35 5.91 12.00
CA LEU A 69 5.02 6.96 12.77
C LEU A 69 4.25 8.30 12.73
N LEU A 70 3.52 8.60 11.66
CA LEU A 70 2.68 9.79 11.57
C LEU A 70 1.45 9.67 12.47
N ALA A 71 0.90 8.46 12.62
CA ALA A 71 -0.22 8.19 13.53
C ALA A 71 0.16 8.40 15.00
N ASP A 72 -0.77 8.93 15.81
CA ASP A 72 -0.51 9.14 17.22
C ASP A 72 -0.46 7.82 18.00
N ARG A 73 -1.20 6.82 17.55
CA ARG A 73 -1.18 5.46 18.09
C ARG A 73 -1.43 4.43 16.97
N VAL A 74 -1.11 3.17 17.25
CA VAL A 74 -1.29 2.05 16.31
C VAL A 74 -1.87 0.87 17.08
N ARG A 75 -3.19 0.83 17.27
CA ARG A 75 -3.88 -0.27 17.95
C ARG A 75 -4.82 -1.03 17.00
N ARG A 76 -5.54 -0.32 16.16
CA ARG A 76 -6.44 -0.91 15.19
C ARG A 76 -6.10 -0.41 13.79
N VAL A 77 -5.76 -1.35 12.90
CA VAL A 77 -5.33 -1.08 11.53
C VAL A 77 -6.31 -1.75 10.56
N LEU A 78 -6.66 -1.04 9.49
CA LEU A 78 -7.37 -1.61 8.34
C LEU A 78 -6.39 -1.68 7.17
N VAL A 79 -6.30 -2.85 6.53
CA VAL A 79 -5.53 -3.07 5.31
C VAL A 79 -6.50 -3.44 4.20
N ILE A 80 -6.48 -2.70 3.09
CA ILE A 80 -7.30 -2.94 1.90
C ILE A 80 -6.37 -3.30 0.75
N GLY A 81 -6.49 -4.51 0.21
CA GLY A 81 -5.51 -5.12 -0.70
C GLY A 81 -4.31 -5.73 0.03
N SER A 82 -3.13 -5.68 -0.57
CA SER A 82 -1.91 -6.29 0.00
C SER A 82 -2.02 -7.80 0.17
N SER A 83 -2.39 -8.49 -0.90
CA SER A 83 -2.71 -9.93 -0.91
C SER A 83 -1.66 -10.83 -0.27
N GLU A 84 -0.40 -10.38 -0.18
CA GLU A 84 0.71 -11.09 0.47
C GLU A 84 0.62 -11.10 2.00
N GLY A 85 -0.07 -10.11 2.60
CA GLY A 85 -0.20 -9.98 4.05
C GLY A 85 0.99 -9.31 4.77
N VAL A 86 2.02 -8.86 4.07
CA VAL A 86 3.21 -8.20 4.67
C VAL A 86 2.82 -6.92 5.42
N ALA A 87 1.87 -6.12 4.89
CA ALA A 87 1.37 -4.93 5.58
C ALA A 87 0.75 -5.27 6.94
N CYS A 88 0.06 -6.43 7.05
CA CYS A 88 -0.51 -6.89 8.32
C CYS A 88 0.59 -7.27 9.32
N GLU A 89 1.65 -7.95 8.88
CA GLU A 89 2.79 -8.30 9.73
C GLU A 89 3.49 -7.05 10.27
N LEU A 90 3.73 -6.06 9.42
CA LEU A 90 4.34 -4.79 9.82
C LEU A 90 3.46 -4.00 10.80
N ALA A 91 2.14 -4.01 10.62
CA ALA A 91 1.21 -3.41 11.56
C ALA A 91 1.30 -4.07 12.95
N LEU A 92 1.31 -5.41 13.01
CA LEU A 92 1.49 -6.17 14.25
C LEU A 92 2.84 -5.90 14.90
N ALA A 93 3.92 -5.87 14.10
CA ALA A 93 5.26 -5.56 14.60
C ALA A 93 5.37 -4.15 15.21
N ALA A 94 4.54 -3.21 14.72
CA ALA A 94 4.42 -1.86 15.26
C ALA A 94 3.49 -1.76 16.49
N GLY A 95 2.87 -2.86 16.91
CA GLY A 95 2.05 -2.93 18.12
C GLY A 95 0.55 -2.88 17.89
N ALA A 96 0.06 -3.11 16.66
CA ALA A 96 -1.36 -3.24 16.41
C ALA A 96 -1.95 -4.42 17.21
N GLU A 97 -3.08 -4.18 17.85
CA GLU A 97 -3.82 -5.19 18.62
C GLU A 97 -4.82 -5.94 17.73
N VAL A 98 -5.34 -5.24 16.72
CA VAL A 98 -6.28 -5.78 15.72
C VAL A 98 -5.93 -5.23 14.35
N VAL A 99 -5.87 -6.12 13.38
CA VAL A 99 -5.74 -5.80 11.95
C VAL A 99 -6.94 -6.39 11.23
N ASP A 100 -7.80 -5.54 10.68
CA ASP A 100 -8.83 -5.96 9.74
C ASP A 100 -8.20 -5.93 8.34
N HIS A 101 -8.10 -7.06 7.66
CA HIS A 101 -7.57 -7.20 6.31
C HIS A 101 -8.71 -7.49 5.34
N VAL A 102 -8.80 -6.73 4.27
CA VAL A 102 -9.86 -6.84 3.27
C VAL A 102 -9.23 -7.00 1.90
N ASP A 103 -9.48 -8.12 1.25
CA ASP A 103 -9.08 -8.36 -0.12
C ASP A 103 -10.25 -8.92 -0.92
N ILE A 104 -10.36 -8.54 -2.18
CA ILE A 104 -11.46 -9.02 -3.03
C ILE A 104 -11.14 -10.38 -3.67
N ASP A 105 -9.85 -10.71 -3.80
CA ASP A 105 -9.36 -11.86 -4.56
C ASP A 105 -8.82 -12.98 -3.65
N GLU A 106 -9.73 -13.78 -3.09
CA GLU A 106 -9.41 -14.95 -2.25
C GLU A 106 -8.35 -15.87 -2.92
N GLN A 107 -8.46 -16.07 -4.25
CA GLN A 107 -7.57 -16.99 -4.95
C GLN A 107 -6.15 -16.41 -5.03
N ALA A 108 -5.99 -15.11 -5.22
CA ALA A 108 -4.70 -14.43 -5.20
C ALA A 108 -4.06 -14.51 -3.81
N VAL A 109 -4.81 -14.19 -2.74
CA VAL A 109 -4.30 -14.26 -1.35
C VAL A 109 -3.83 -15.68 -1.00
N ARG A 110 -4.60 -16.71 -1.35
CA ARG A 110 -4.23 -18.11 -1.11
C ARG A 110 -2.97 -18.50 -1.89
N ALA A 111 -2.86 -18.08 -3.15
CA ALA A 111 -1.68 -18.34 -3.97
C ALA A 111 -0.44 -17.65 -3.41
N CYS A 112 -0.56 -16.42 -2.90
CA CYS A 112 0.52 -15.72 -2.22
C CYS A 112 1.00 -16.51 -0.99
N ALA A 113 0.10 -16.91 -0.11
CA ALA A 113 0.44 -17.65 1.12
C ALA A 113 1.04 -19.04 0.85
N GLU A 114 0.77 -19.65 -0.31
CA GLU A 114 1.32 -20.97 -0.67
C GLU A 114 2.68 -20.87 -1.37
N HIS A 115 2.92 -19.81 -2.16
CA HIS A 115 4.04 -19.78 -3.09
C HIS A 115 5.06 -18.66 -2.84
N LEU A 116 4.71 -17.60 -2.13
CA LEU A 116 5.66 -16.53 -1.78
C LEU A 116 6.48 -16.91 -0.54
N PRO A 117 7.78 -16.58 -0.50
CA PRO A 117 8.62 -16.84 0.68
C PRO A 117 8.53 -15.76 1.76
N TYR A 118 7.54 -14.87 1.68
CA TYR A 118 7.30 -13.75 2.58
C TYR A 118 5.80 -13.51 2.75
N GLY A 119 5.43 -12.75 3.76
CA GLY A 119 4.05 -12.49 4.13
C GLY A 119 3.39 -13.71 4.78
N TYR A 120 2.11 -13.88 4.57
CA TYR A 120 1.37 -14.97 5.19
C TYR A 120 1.94 -16.35 4.85
N THR A 121 2.16 -17.15 5.89
CA THR A 121 2.18 -18.60 5.71
C THR A 121 0.75 -19.11 5.56
N THR A 122 0.58 -20.33 5.04
CA THR A 122 -0.74 -20.98 4.98
C THR A 122 -1.40 -21.13 6.35
N ALA A 123 -0.60 -21.24 7.42
CA ALA A 123 -1.09 -21.32 8.79
C ALA A 123 -1.59 -19.96 9.32
N ASP A 124 -0.86 -18.88 9.03
CA ASP A 124 -1.25 -17.51 9.39
C ASP A 124 -2.53 -17.11 8.66
N LEU A 125 -2.60 -17.40 7.35
CA LEU A 125 -3.78 -17.18 6.53
C LEU A 125 -5.00 -17.90 7.11
N ALA A 126 -4.89 -19.19 7.39
CA ALA A 126 -5.97 -19.95 8.00
C ALA A 126 -6.39 -19.43 9.38
N GLY A 127 -5.45 -18.86 10.14
CA GLY A 127 -5.74 -18.15 11.40
C GLY A 127 -6.54 -16.87 11.18
N ALA A 128 -6.12 -16.05 10.20
CA ALA A 128 -6.78 -14.80 9.86
C ALA A 128 -8.20 -15.02 9.33
N GLU A 129 -8.40 -16.02 8.48
CA GLU A 129 -9.72 -16.40 7.94
C GLU A 129 -10.71 -16.84 9.04
N ARG A 130 -10.21 -17.55 10.07
CA ARG A 130 -11.04 -17.92 11.22
C ARG A 130 -11.21 -16.79 12.24
N GLY A 131 -10.50 -15.68 12.10
CA GLY A 131 -10.45 -14.62 13.10
C GLY A 131 -9.93 -15.10 14.47
N SER A 132 -9.04 -16.12 14.48
CA SER A 132 -8.52 -16.73 15.71
C SER A 132 -7.29 -16.02 16.27
N GLY A 133 -6.83 -14.96 15.61
CA GLY A 133 -5.68 -14.16 16.00
C GLY A 133 -5.98 -12.65 15.93
N PRO A 134 -4.94 -11.82 15.97
CA PRO A 134 -5.08 -10.37 15.85
C PRO A 134 -5.48 -9.93 14.44
N VAL A 135 -5.20 -10.72 13.40
CA VAL A 135 -5.61 -10.45 12.02
C VAL A 135 -6.95 -11.11 11.74
N ARG A 136 -7.85 -10.36 11.12
CA ARG A 136 -9.16 -10.80 10.66
C ARG A 136 -9.28 -10.53 9.18
N LEU A 137 -9.33 -11.57 8.36
CA LEU A 137 -9.41 -11.45 6.92
C LEU A 137 -10.85 -11.60 6.43
N SER A 138 -11.29 -10.66 5.58
CA SER A 138 -12.57 -10.70 4.87
C SER A 138 -12.33 -10.65 3.37
N TYR A 139 -12.95 -11.57 2.63
CA TYR A 139 -12.93 -11.56 1.16
C TYR A 139 -14.13 -10.80 0.63
N GLU A 140 -13.99 -9.51 0.49
CA GLU A 140 -15.05 -8.63 0.02
C GLU A 140 -14.52 -7.36 -0.63
N ASP A 141 -15.41 -6.63 -1.25
CA ASP A 141 -15.10 -5.33 -1.85
C ASP A 141 -14.78 -4.28 -0.77
N GLY A 142 -13.64 -3.59 -0.92
CA GLY A 142 -13.20 -2.57 0.04
C GLY A 142 -14.20 -1.43 0.26
N TRP A 143 -14.95 -1.06 -0.79
CA TRP A 143 -16.00 -0.04 -0.67
C TRP A 143 -17.19 -0.52 0.19
N ALA A 144 -17.60 -1.78 -0.02
CA ALA A 144 -18.67 -2.39 0.78
C ALA A 144 -18.24 -2.55 2.24
N PHE A 145 -17.00 -2.98 2.47
CA PHE A 145 -16.45 -3.09 3.82
C PHE A 145 -16.48 -1.76 4.56
N LEU A 146 -16.00 -0.65 3.91
CA LEU A 146 -16.01 0.67 4.54
C LEU A 146 -17.44 1.14 4.89
N ALA A 147 -18.42 0.88 4.01
CA ALA A 147 -19.81 1.23 4.30
C ALA A 147 -20.35 0.48 5.53
N ALA A 148 -20.09 -0.82 5.62
CA ALA A 148 -20.46 -1.63 6.78
C ALA A 148 -19.71 -1.22 8.06
N ALA A 149 -18.43 -0.82 7.94
CA ALA A 149 -17.63 -0.32 9.06
C ALA A 149 -18.18 1.02 9.59
N GLU A 150 -18.59 1.94 8.70
CA GLU A 150 -19.27 3.19 9.08
C GLU A 150 -20.57 2.91 9.86
N GLU A 151 -21.39 1.96 9.39
CA GLU A 151 -22.66 1.58 10.06
C GLU A 151 -22.42 0.97 11.44
N ARG A 152 -21.32 0.22 11.63
CA ARG A 152 -20.94 -0.34 12.94
C ARG A 152 -20.31 0.71 13.87
N GLY A 153 -19.93 1.87 13.37
CA GLY A 153 -19.19 2.89 14.12
C GLY A 153 -17.74 2.49 14.41
N ASP A 154 -17.16 1.68 13.54
CA ASP A 154 -15.76 1.28 13.65
C ASP A 154 -14.82 2.47 13.44
N THR A 155 -13.69 2.46 14.15
CA THR A 155 -12.63 3.46 13.94
C THR A 155 -11.25 2.78 13.88
N TYR A 156 -10.35 3.38 13.09
CA TYR A 156 -9.01 2.87 12.84
C TYR A 156 -7.95 3.94 13.15
N ASP A 157 -6.84 3.51 13.69
CA ASP A 157 -5.67 4.38 13.86
C ASP A 157 -4.88 4.52 12.55
N VAL A 158 -4.87 3.46 11.71
CA VAL A 158 -4.28 3.50 10.38
C VAL A 158 -5.17 2.75 9.40
N VAL A 159 -5.40 3.34 8.22
CA VAL A 159 -6.02 2.70 7.05
C VAL A 159 -4.97 2.64 5.94
N VAL A 160 -4.69 1.44 5.47
CA VAL A 160 -3.72 1.17 4.40
C VAL A 160 -4.48 0.79 3.14
N ILE A 161 -4.15 1.44 2.03
CA ILE A 161 -4.68 1.15 0.70
C ILE A 161 -3.50 0.69 -0.15
N ASP A 162 -3.38 -0.62 -0.34
CA ASP A 162 -2.27 -1.25 -1.06
C ASP A 162 -2.83 -2.05 -2.24
N LEU A 163 -3.04 -1.34 -3.33
CA LEU A 163 -3.68 -1.82 -4.55
C LEU A 163 -2.76 -1.59 -5.75
N PRO A 164 -2.97 -2.30 -6.89
CA PRO A 164 -2.29 -1.99 -8.15
C PRO A 164 -2.45 -0.51 -8.52
N ASP A 165 -1.50 0.04 -9.30
CA ASP A 165 -1.59 1.40 -9.83
C ASP A 165 -2.95 1.68 -10.49
N GLU A 166 -3.42 2.93 -10.42
CA GLU A 166 -4.65 3.36 -11.11
C GLU A 166 -4.55 3.06 -12.60
N ASN A 167 -5.48 2.28 -13.11
CA ASN A 167 -5.47 1.81 -14.49
C ASN A 167 -6.01 2.89 -15.43
N THR A 168 -5.46 2.96 -16.64
CA THR A 168 -5.93 3.86 -17.69
C THR A 168 -7.32 3.49 -18.24
N ASP A 169 -7.78 2.23 -18.04
CA ASP A 169 -9.15 1.83 -18.30
C ASP A 169 -10.07 2.38 -17.17
N PRO A 170 -10.98 3.33 -17.49
CA PRO A 170 -11.90 3.88 -16.49
C PRO A 170 -12.82 2.82 -15.86
N GLY A 171 -13.00 1.68 -16.52
CA GLY A 171 -13.80 0.55 -16.04
C GLY A 171 -13.08 -0.37 -15.05
N ALA A 172 -11.78 -0.18 -14.83
CA ALA A 172 -11.02 -0.98 -13.89
C ALA A 172 -11.58 -0.81 -12.46
N GLN A 173 -11.92 -1.94 -11.84
CA GLN A 173 -12.68 -1.96 -10.59
C GLN A 173 -11.96 -1.23 -9.44
N HIS A 174 -10.64 -1.35 -9.34
CA HIS A 174 -9.86 -0.75 -8.28
C HIS A 174 -9.72 0.79 -8.41
N ASN A 175 -9.91 1.38 -9.63
CA ASN A 175 -9.80 2.82 -9.82
C ASN A 175 -10.71 3.64 -8.90
N ARG A 176 -11.89 3.12 -8.57
CA ARG A 176 -12.84 3.78 -7.65
C ARG A 176 -12.31 3.91 -6.21
N LEU A 177 -11.32 3.08 -5.83
CA LEU A 177 -10.69 3.11 -4.52
C LEU A 177 -9.57 4.18 -4.41
N TYR A 178 -9.33 4.94 -5.48
CA TYR A 178 -8.41 6.08 -5.51
C TYR A 178 -9.11 7.45 -5.48
N GLY A 179 -10.44 7.46 -5.63
CA GLY A 179 -11.24 8.70 -5.68
C GLY A 179 -11.34 9.43 -4.34
N THR A 180 -11.62 10.74 -4.38
CA THR A 180 -11.84 11.58 -3.19
C THR A 180 -12.98 11.08 -2.32
N ASP A 181 -14.02 10.49 -2.91
CA ASP A 181 -15.15 9.91 -2.17
C ASP A 181 -14.70 8.72 -1.30
N PHE A 182 -13.84 7.86 -1.84
CA PHE A 182 -13.29 6.72 -1.10
C PHE A 182 -12.34 7.20 0.01
N LEU A 183 -11.43 8.11 -0.31
CA LEU A 183 -10.53 8.71 0.66
C LEU A 183 -11.31 9.43 1.78
N GLY A 184 -12.40 10.12 1.42
CA GLY A 184 -13.30 10.75 2.38
C GLY A 184 -14.00 9.74 3.30
N ARG A 185 -14.36 8.56 2.80
CA ARG A 185 -14.86 7.46 3.65
C ARG A 185 -13.78 6.96 4.60
N CYS A 186 -12.58 6.68 4.08
CA CYS A 186 -11.46 6.30 4.93
C CYS A 186 -11.20 7.33 6.03
N ALA A 187 -11.22 8.64 5.69
CA ALA A 187 -11.02 9.73 6.65
C ALA A 187 -12.07 9.74 7.78
N ARG A 188 -13.35 9.40 7.48
CA ARG A 188 -14.40 9.33 8.51
C ARG A 188 -14.23 8.16 9.47
N LEU A 189 -13.56 7.10 9.06
CA LEU A 189 -13.24 5.95 9.89
C LEU A 189 -11.97 6.15 10.72
N LEU A 190 -11.26 7.26 10.57
CA LEU A 190 -10.06 7.51 11.38
C LEU A 190 -10.42 7.89 12.82
N ALA A 191 -9.74 7.28 13.75
CA ALA A 191 -9.67 7.76 15.12
C ALA A 191 -8.91 9.11 15.15
N PRO A 192 -9.08 9.93 16.19
CA PRO A 192 -8.31 11.17 16.34
C PRO A 192 -6.80 10.91 16.24
N GLY A 193 -6.10 11.64 15.36
CA GLY A 193 -4.68 11.44 15.06
C GLY A 193 -4.39 10.23 14.20
N GLY A 194 -5.41 9.62 13.60
CA GLY A 194 -5.26 8.50 12.68
C GLY A 194 -4.79 8.92 11.28
N VAL A 195 -4.33 7.94 10.50
CA VAL A 195 -3.70 8.13 9.19
C VAL A 195 -4.30 7.21 8.13
N VAL A 196 -4.56 7.73 6.94
CA VAL A 196 -4.75 6.93 5.71
C VAL A 196 -3.44 6.95 4.94
N THR A 197 -2.95 5.78 4.52
CA THR A 197 -1.79 5.68 3.63
C THR A 197 -2.11 4.87 2.38
N CYS A 198 -1.51 5.23 1.25
CA CYS A 198 -1.64 4.47 0.02
C CYS A 198 -0.36 4.44 -0.80
N GLN A 199 -0.22 3.40 -1.61
CA GLN A 199 0.61 3.43 -2.80
C GLN A 199 0.02 4.50 -3.75
N ALA A 200 0.86 5.39 -4.28
CA ALA A 200 0.44 6.59 -5.00
C ALA A 200 1.02 6.73 -6.40
N GLY A 201 1.62 5.69 -6.95
CA GLY A 201 2.25 5.69 -8.27
C GLY A 201 3.75 5.97 -8.23
N CYS A 202 4.32 6.22 -9.40
CA CYS A 202 5.75 6.40 -9.60
C CYS A 202 6.15 7.88 -9.55
N PRO A 203 7.26 8.28 -8.90
CA PRO A 203 7.69 9.68 -8.83
C PRO A 203 8.48 10.18 -10.06
N THR A 204 8.86 9.31 -10.99
CA THR A 204 9.64 9.68 -12.16
C THR A 204 8.83 10.53 -13.15
N LEU A 205 9.45 11.54 -13.75
CA LEU A 205 8.76 12.54 -14.59
C LEU A 205 7.99 11.97 -15.78
N TRP A 206 8.38 10.82 -16.27
CA TRP A 206 7.75 10.16 -17.42
C TRP A 206 6.64 9.16 -17.03
N ARG A 207 6.38 9.00 -15.71
CA ARG A 207 5.37 8.05 -15.18
C ARG A 207 4.69 8.57 -13.92
N ASN A 208 4.58 9.87 -13.72
CA ASN A 208 4.09 10.44 -12.45
C ASN A 208 2.64 10.94 -12.48
N GLU A 209 1.85 10.63 -13.51
CA GLU A 209 0.47 11.10 -13.61
C GLU A 209 -0.38 10.61 -12.43
N THR A 210 -0.27 9.34 -12.06
CA THR A 210 -0.96 8.76 -10.90
C THR A 210 -0.57 9.48 -9.61
N LEU A 211 0.73 9.72 -9.40
CA LEU A 211 1.20 10.43 -8.21
C LEU A 211 0.67 11.87 -8.15
N LEU A 212 0.69 12.59 -9.27
CA LEU A 212 0.13 13.95 -9.34
C LEU A 212 -1.37 13.99 -9.06
N ALA A 213 -2.12 13.00 -9.54
CA ALA A 213 -3.55 12.88 -9.30
C ALA A 213 -3.81 12.53 -7.81
N SER A 214 -3.12 11.54 -7.27
CA SER A 214 -3.24 11.13 -5.87
C SER A 214 -2.85 12.25 -4.91
N TRP A 215 -1.77 13.00 -5.20
CA TRP A 215 -1.36 14.16 -4.42
C TRP A 215 -2.45 15.22 -4.32
N ARG A 216 -3.15 15.54 -5.42
CA ARG A 216 -4.25 16.51 -5.43
C ARG A 216 -5.42 16.00 -4.59
N ARG A 217 -5.84 14.73 -4.78
CA ARG A 217 -6.94 14.10 -4.04
C ARG A 217 -6.66 14.07 -2.53
N PHE A 218 -5.44 13.70 -2.12
CA PHE A 218 -5.06 13.72 -0.71
C PHE A 218 -5.12 15.11 -0.11
N ARG A 219 -4.64 16.13 -0.82
CA ARG A 219 -4.71 17.53 -0.36
C ARG A 219 -6.12 18.10 -0.32
N GLU A 220 -7.04 17.56 -1.07
CA GLU A 220 -8.45 17.91 -1.02
C GLU A 220 -9.14 17.35 0.23
N VAL A 221 -8.75 16.14 0.66
CA VAL A 221 -9.43 15.41 1.73
C VAL A 221 -8.77 15.62 3.10
N PHE A 222 -7.43 15.74 3.15
CA PHE A 222 -6.68 15.73 4.40
C PHE A 222 -6.04 17.10 4.72
N GLY A 223 -6.06 17.46 6.00
CA GLY A 223 -5.37 18.66 6.51
C GLY A 223 -3.84 18.55 6.46
N THR A 224 -3.32 17.33 6.61
CA THR A 224 -1.90 17.01 6.50
C THR A 224 -1.71 15.96 5.41
N VAL A 225 -0.74 16.16 4.54
CA VAL A 225 -0.29 15.14 3.57
C VAL A 225 1.22 14.97 3.68
N LEU A 226 1.64 13.76 3.98
CA LEU A 226 3.04 13.32 3.96
C LEU A 226 3.29 12.53 2.68
N TYR A 227 4.29 12.94 1.91
CA TYR A 227 4.89 12.17 0.84
C TYR A 227 6.01 11.29 1.41
N PHE A 228 6.14 10.09 0.89
CA PHE A 228 7.32 9.27 1.09
C PHE A 228 7.72 8.57 -0.21
N GLY A 229 9.00 8.65 -0.56
CA GLY A 229 9.58 8.00 -1.72
C GLY A 229 11.04 7.65 -1.45
N SER A 230 11.61 6.79 -2.29
CA SER A 230 13.00 6.34 -2.18
C SER A 230 13.61 6.25 -3.56
N ASP A 231 14.92 6.44 -3.65
CA ASP A 231 15.67 6.22 -4.88
C ASP A 231 15.94 4.74 -5.16
N GLU A 232 15.63 3.87 -4.19
CA GLU A 232 15.87 2.43 -4.28
C GLU A 232 14.69 1.65 -4.88
N HIS A 233 13.50 2.26 -4.98
CA HIS A 233 12.32 1.65 -5.59
C HIS A 233 11.51 2.66 -6.40
N GLU A 234 10.59 2.16 -7.22
CA GLU A 234 9.86 2.97 -8.22
C GLU A 234 8.63 3.67 -7.67
N TRP A 235 8.15 3.34 -6.46
CA TRP A 235 6.89 3.84 -5.97
C TRP A 235 7.06 4.98 -4.98
N ALA A 236 6.03 5.80 -4.93
CA ALA A 236 5.81 6.80 -3.91
C ALA A 236 4.56 6.46 -3.11
N PHE A 237 4.55 6.90 -1.87
CA PHE A 237 3.47 6.68 -0.92
C PHE A 237 2.97 8.02 -0.40
N LEU A 238 1.67 8.10 -0.15
CA LEU A 238 1.05 9.27 0.45
C LEU A 238 0.34 8.87 1.73
N SER A 239 0.58 9.64 2.78
CA SER A 239 -0.12 9.47 4.05
C SER A 239 -0.87 10.76 4.39
N GLY A 240 -2.15 10.65 4.75
CA GLY A 240 -3.03 11.77 5.07
C GLY A 240 -3.58 11.70 6.50
N ARG A 241 -3.62 12.83 7.20
CA ARG A 241 -4.32 13.03 8.47
C ARG A 241 -5.40 14.10 8.33
N ALA A 242 -6.49 13.98 9.08
CA ALA A 242 -7.56 14.98 9.07
C ALA A 242 -7.12 16.31 9.68
N ASP A 243 -6.32 16.28 10.75
CA ASP A 243 -5.78 17.46 11.43
C ASP A 243 -4.51 17.98 10.76
N VAL A 244 -4.13 19.21 11.10
CA VAL A 244 -2.92 19.86 10.59
C VAL A 244 -1.74 19.53 11.50
N VAL A 245 -0.70 18.95 10.91
CA VAL A 245 0.60 18.69 11.52
C VAL A 245 1.63 19.56 10.81
N GLU A 246 2.29 20.44 11.56
CA GLU A 246 3.42 21.19 11.02
C GLU A 246 4.62 20.26 10.81
N GLU A 247 5.28 20.39 9.68
CA GLU A 247 6.47 19.60 9.31
C GLU A 247 6.32 18.08 9.52
N PRO A 248 5.35 17.42 8.87
CA PRO A 248 5.06 16.00 9.10
C PRO A 248 6.28 15.09 8.84
N GLY A 249 7.15 15.42 7.88
CA GLY A 249 8.39 14.70 7.64
C GLY A 249 9.36 14.75 8.83
N ALA A 250 9.55 15.92 9.43
CA ALA A 250 10.38 16.07 10.62
C ALA A 250 9.80 15.33 11.83
N LEU A 251 8.46 15.34 11.99
CA LEU A 251 7.77 14.55 13.01
C LEU A 251 8.05 13.07 12.87
N VAL A 252 7.92 12.52 11.67
CA VAL A 252 8.13 11.09 11.38
C VAL A 252 9.59 10.71 11.63
N ALA A 253 10.57 11.48 11.15
CA ALA A 253 11.99 11.23 11.39
C ALA A 253 12.34 11.24 12.89
N ARG A 254 11.80 12.20 13.67
CA ARG A 254 11.98 12.24 15.12
C ARG A 254 11.38 11.00 15.79
N ARG A 255 10.12 10.66 15.46
CA ARG A 255 9.42 9.49 16.04
C ARG A 255 10.09 8.17 15.66
N PHE A 256 10.76 8.09 14.50
CA PHE A 256 11.55 6.92 14.11
C PHE A 256 12.63 6.61 15.15
N GLY A 257 13.39 7.63 15.58
CA GLY A 257 14.40 7.49 16.63
C GLY A 257 13.80 7.21 18.02
N GLU A 258 12.73 7.91 18.38
CA GLU A 258 12.11 7.83 19.72
C GLU A 258 11.38 6.50 19.97
N ARG A 259 10.65 6.00 18.98
CA ARG A 259 9.81 4.78 19.14
C ARG A 259 10.56 3.48 18.90
N GLY A 260 11.84 3.54 18.53
CA GLY A 260 12.66 2.35 18.29
C GLY A 260 12.09 1.51 17.14
N SER A 261 11.95 2.10 15.96
CA SER A 261 11.43 1.39 14.78
C SER A 261 12.19 0.08 14.55
N LYS A 262 11.46 -0.98 14.23
CA LYS A 262 12.00 -2.29 13.86
C LYS A 262 12.24 -2.42 12.35
N ALA A 263 12.14 -1.31 11.61
CA ALA A 263 12.41 -1.30 10.17
C ALA A 263 13.83 -1.80 9.89
N VAL A 264 13.96 -2.57 8.83
CA VAL A 264 15.23 -3.20 8.40
C VAL A 264 15.83 -2.45 7.22
N THR A 265 14.97 -1.84 6.38
CA THR A 265 15.37 -1.15 5.15
C THR A 265 15.37 0.38 5.29
N LEU A 266 14.97 0.90 6.44
CA LEU A 266 14.88 2.33 6.72
C LEU A 266 15.71 2.69 7.96
N ASP A 267 16.37 3.82 7.89
CA ASP A 267 17.00 4.52 9.01
C ASP A 267 16.47 5.97 9.12
N ALA A 268 16.92 6.71 10.11
CA ALA A 268 16.47 8.08 10.32
C ALA A 268 16.82 9.03 9.16
N GLU A 269 17.93 8.81 8.50
CA GLU A 269 18.37 9.63 7.36
C GLU A 269 17.51 9.33 6.13
N THR A 270 17.25 8.05 5.83
CA THR A 270 16.36 7.61 4.77
C THR A 270 14.93 8.12 4.97
N VAL A 271 14.43 8.05 6.21
CA VAL A 271 13.09 8.56 6.55
C VAL A 271 12.99 10.07 6.32
N LEU A 272 14.00 10.85 6.71
CA LEU A 272 14.02 12.30 6.51
C LEU A 272 14.13 12.65 5.02
N ALA A 273 15.01 12.01 4.28
CA ALA A 273 15.21 12.23 2.85
C ALA A 273 13.96 11.84 2.03
N GLY A 274 13.42 10.64 2.30
CA GLY A 274 12.25 10.09 1.62
C GLY A 274 10.97 10.92 1.85
N ALA A 275 10.88 11.64 2.96
CA ALA A 275 9.75 12.52 3.26
C ALA A 275 9.75 13.85 2.49
N THR A 276 10.74 14.09 1.63
CA THR A 276 10.82 15.32 0.81
C THR A 276 10.12 15.10 -0.54
N PRO A 277 8.96 15.75 -0.80
CA PRO A 277 8.28 15.60 -2.09
C PRO A 277 9.16 16.07 -3.25
N PRO A 278 9.14 15.42 -4.42
CA PRO A 278 9.86 15.87 -5.59
C PRO A 278 9.39 17.27 -6.06
N TYR A 279 10.24 17.98 -6.78
CA TYR A 279 9.97 19.34 -7.22
C TYR A 279 8.67 19.49 -8.01
N SER A 280 8.31 18.48 -8.82
CA SER A 280 7.06 18.44 -9.59
C SER A 280 5.81 18.51 -8.70
N LEU A 281 5.80 17.84 -7.54
CA LEU A 281 4.72 17.92 -6.56
C LEU A 281 4.70 19.28 -5.85
N ARG A 282 5.87 19.79 -5.45
CA ARG A 282 5.97 21.08 -4.74
C ARG A 282 5.52 22.27 -5.58
N ARG A 283 5.70 22.22 -6.91
CA ARG A 283 5.20 23.27 -7.83
C ARG A 283 3.70 23.24 -8.07
N ASN A 284 3.07 22.08 -7.93
CA ASN A 284 1.62 21.92 -8.11
C ASN A 284 0.80 22.29 -6.86
N THR A 285 1.34 23.16 -5.99
CA THR A 285 0.65 23.63 -4.77
C THR A 285 -0.28 24.82 -5.02
N GLY A 286 -0.41 25.32 -6.26
CA GLY A 286 -1.35 26.37 -6.61
C GLY A 286 -2.79 25.84 -6.73
N PRO A 287 -3.82 26.74 -6.58
CA PRO A 287 -5.19 26.36 -6.87
C PRO A 287 -5.28 25.88 -8.31
N VAL A 288 -6.05 24.81 -8.53
CA VAL A 288 -6.38 24.32 -9.87
C VAL A 288 -7.06 25.46 -10.64
N GLN A 289 -6.40 25.97 -11.69
CA GLN A 289 -7.02 26.91 -12.64
C GLN A 289 -7.91 26.13 -13.59
#